data_8cea29efa550639fbf7b1585f8280f52
#
_entry.id   8cea29efa550639fbf7b1585f8280f52
#
_cell.length_a   1.000
_cell.length_b   1.000
_cell.length_c   1.000
_cell.angle_alpha   90.00
_cell.angle_beta   90.00
_cell.angle_gamma   90.00
#
_symmetry.space_group_name_H-M   'P 1'
#
loop_
_entity.id
_entity.type
_entity.pdbx_description
1 polymer ?
#
loop_
_entity_poly.entity_id
_entity_poly.type
_entity_poly.pdbx_seq_one_letter_code
_entity_poly.pdbx_strand_id
1 'polypeptide(L)'
;MRTCLPLPAWLTPHVVSLSSETRLRIWLERSAGGFWLRDAATERFVRDDDPRIRVVKVAGVSYRMDELQDDAFAPGRRLALVPEPENEHDPNAIAVWDDDRRVQAGYVPAEVARELDAVEWQAVSLWEFLEDGRRGGLRILLAPRDAWIGSPRA
;
A
#
# COMPACT_ATOMS: atom_id res chain seq x y z
N MET A 1 45.21 -16.49 -25.47
CA MET A 1 44.66 -16.52 -25.31
C MET A 1 43.69 -16.66 -24.88
N ARG A 2 43.31 -16.45 -24.41
CA ARG A 2 42.55 -16.59 -24.04
C ARG A 2 41.59 -16.27 -23.78
N THR A 3 41.05 -16.21 -23.68
CA THR A 3 40.16 -16.13 -23.66
C THR A 3 39.28 -16.12 -22.68
N CYS A 4 39.16 -15.83 -21.78
CA CYS A 4 38.37 -15.67 -20.69
C CYS A 4 37.27 -14.81 -20.77
N LEU A 5 37.06 -14.33 -21.81
CA LEU A 5 36.10 -13.40 -22.00
C LEU A 5 34.72 -13.73 -21.67
N PRO A 6 34.26 -14.91 -21.85
CA PRO A 6 32.85 -15.24 -21.74
C PRO A 6 32.28 -15.14 -20.37
N LEU A 7 33.06 -15.03 -19.38
CA LEU A 7 32.55 -14.98 -18.04
C LEU A 7 31.56 -13.89 -17.76
N PRO A 8 31.79 -12.67 -18.17
CA PRO A 8 30.87 -11.59 -17.88
C PRO A 8 29.47 -11.79 -18.43
N ALA A 9 29.39 -12.53 -19.51
CA ALA A 9 28.11 -12.72 -20.16
C ALA A 9 27.10 -13.46 -19.33
N TRP A 10 27.51 -14.45 -18.58
CA TRP A 10 26.56 -15.23 -17.81
C TRP A 10 26.25 -14.59 -16.44
N LEU A 11 26.93 -13.55 -16.08
CA LEU A 11 26.61 -12.80 -14.88
C LEU A 11 25.36 -11.95 -15.09
N THR A 12 25.16 -11.45 -16.28
CA THR A 12 24.04 -10.61 -16.60
C THR A 12 22.69 -11.26 -16.34
N PRO A 13 22.45 -12.48 -16.79
CA PRO A 13 21.19 -13.14 -16.50
C PRO A 13 20.92 -13.33 -15.02
N HIS A 14 21.95 -13.59 -14.26
CA HIS A 14 21.79 -13.76 -12.82
C HIS A 14 21.30 -12.49 -12.15
N VAL A 15 21.85 -11.37 -12.53
CA VAL A 15 21.46 -10.08 -11.95
C VAL A 15 20.01 -9.78 -12.27
N VAL A 16 19.59 -10.01 -13.49
CA VAL A 16 18.22 -9.77 -13.90
C VAL A 16 17.25 -10.69 -13.16
N SER A 17 17.63 -11.94 -13.01
CA SER A 17 16.81 -12.91 -12.30
C SER A 17 16.61 -12.53 -10.84
N LEU A 18 17.67 -12.06 -10.18
CA LEU A 18 17.57 -11.64 -8.78
C LEU A 18 16.63 -10.45 -8.63
N SER A 19 16.66 -9.54 -9.57
CA SER A 19 15.77 -8.38 -9.52
C SER A 19 14.30 -8.78 -9.59
N SER A 20 13.97 -9.73 -10.43
CA SER A 20 12.58 -10.18 -10.56
C SER A 20 12.14 -11.03 -9.37
N GLU A 21 13.07 -11.71 -8.73
CA GLU A 21 12.76 -12.54 -7.56
C GLU A 21 12.50 -11.73 -6.31
N THR A 22 12.94 -10.48 -6.27
CA THR A 22 12.76 -9.64 -5.10
C THR A 22 11.42 -8.92 -5.07
N ARG A 23 10.60 -9.06 -6.11
CA ARG A 23 9.30 -8.43 -6.16
C ARG A 23 8.40 -8.95 -5.05
N LEU A 24 7.84 -8.03 -4.27
CA LEU A 24 6.95 -8.38 -3.17
C LEU A 24 5.61 -8.85 -3.70
N ARG A 25 5.11 -9.95 -3.16
CA ARG A 25 3.80 -10.50 -3.53
C ARG A 25 3.02 -10.75 -2.26
N ILE A 26 1.87 -10.10 -2.14
CA ILE A 26 1.04 -10.14 -0.95
C ILE A 26 -0.37 -10.65 -1.28
N TRP A 27 -0.84 -11.62 -0.49
CA TRP A 27 -2.22 -12.05 -0.49
C TRP A 27 -2.96 -11.33 0.62
N LEU A 28 -4.17 -10.86 0.33
CA LEU A 28 -5.08 -10.31 1.33
C LEU A 28 -5.97 -11.45 1.83
N GLU A 29 -5.85 -11.80 3.09
CA GLU A 29 -6.61 -12.89 3.68
C GLU A 29 -7.72 -12.32 4.55
N ARG A 30 -8.97 -12.66 4.22
CA ARG A 30 -10.14 -12.05 4.88
C ARG A 30 -10.23 -12.40 6.35
N SER A 31 -10.60 -11.39 7.14
CA SER A 31 -10.87 -11.51 8.57
C SER A 31 -12.07 -10.62 8.93
N ALA A 32 -12.48 -10.61 10.19
CA ALA A 32 -13.72 -9.97 10.63
C ALA A 32 -13.82 -8.47 10.34
N GLY A 33 -12.76 -7.71 10.47
CA GLY A 33 -12.78 -6.26 10.26
C GLY A 33 -12.04 -5.80 9.01
N GLY A 34 -11.47 -6.75 8.25
CA GLY A 34 -10.65 -6.42 7.10
C GLY A 34 -9.82 -7.59 6.64
N PHE A 35 -8.54 -7.34 6.36
CA PHE A 35 -7.65 -8.36 5.82
C PHE A 35 -6.34 -8.45 6.59
N TRP A 36 -5.86 -9.67 6.75
CA TRP A 36 -4.48 -9.94 7.15
C TRP A 36 -3.64 -10.02 5.89
N LEU A 37 -2.35 -9.79 6.03
CA LEU A 37 -1.40 -9.84 4.91
C LEU A 37 -0.62 -11.13 4.98
N ARG A 38 -0.51 -11.82 3.85
CA ARG A 38 0.29 -13.04 3.74
C ARG A 38 1.27 -12.90 2.59
N ASP A 39 2.54 -13.18 2.86
CA ASP A 39 3.57 -13.18 1.84
C ASP A 39 3.38 -14.41 0.95
N ALA A 40 3.20 -14.22 -0.35
CA ALA A 40 2.93 -15.32 -1.26
C ALA A 40 4.15 -16.24 -1.44
N ALA A 41 5.35 -15.72 -1.24
CA ALA A 41 6.57 -16.51 -1.40
C ALA A 41 6.84 -17.42 -0.21
N THR A 42 6.59 -16.95 1.01
CA THR A 42 6.90 -17.70 2.23
C THR A 42 5.67 -18.30 2.89
N GLU A 43 4.48 -17.89 2.46
CA GLU A 43 3.19 -18.28 3.03
C GLU A 43 3.01 -17.86 4.49
N ARG A 44 3.87 -16.98 4.99
CA ARG A 44 3.79 -16.45 6.35
C ARG A 44 3.03 -15.14 6.37
N PHE A 45 2.43 -14.84 7.52
CA PHE A 45 1.81 -13.55 7.73
C PHE A 45 2.87 -12.45 7.66
N VAL A 46 2.50 -11.33 7.05
CA VAL A 46 3.33 -10.12 7.00
C VAL A 46 2.88 -9.23 8.15
N ARG A 47 3.82 -8.83 8.99
CA ARG A 47 3.51 -7.99 10.14
C ARG A 47 3.42 -6.52 9.73
N ASP A 48 2.69 -5.75 10.53
CA ASP A 48 2.50 -4.32 10.29
C ASP A 48 3.83 -3.55 10.32
N ASP A 49 4.83 -4.10 11.01
CA ASP A 49 6.15 -3.47 11.13
C ASP A 49 7.17 -3.98 10.08
N ASP A 50 6.72 -4.73 9.10
CA ASP A 50 7.59 -5.21 8.02
C ASP A 50 8.16 -4.02 7.25
N PRO A 51 9.49 -3.92 7.09
CA PRO A 51 10.11 -2.74 6.47
C PRO A 51 9.80 -2.58 4.97
N ARG A 52 9.26 -3.62 4.32
CA ARG A 52 8.93 -3.54 2.90
C ARG A 52 7.60 -2.84 2.63
N ILE A 53 6.77 -2.66 3.66
CA ILE A 53 5.45 -2.06 3.54
C ILE A 53 5.25 -1.03 4.66
N ARG A 54 4.13 -0.30 4.59
CA ARG A 54 3.65 0.52 5.70
C ARG A 54 2.18 0.21 5.89
N VAL A 55 1.77 0.03 7.13
CA VAL A 55 0.35 -0.08 7.49
C VAL A 55 0.05 1.12 8.36
N VAL A 56 -0.82 2.00 7.91
CA VAL A 56 -1.09 3.25 8.59
C VAL A 56 -2.58 3.49 8.75
N LYS A 57 -2.93 4.25 9.77
CA LYS A 57 -4.31 4.71 9.96
C LYS A 57 -4.45 6.04 9.23
N VAL A 58 -5.49 6.17 8.43
CA VAL A 58 -5.74 7.41 7.68
C VAL A 58 -5.99 8.54 8.66
N ALA A 59 -5.30 9.66 8.47
CA ALA A 59 -5.41 10.84 9.32
C ALA A 59 -6.48 11.79 8.78
N GLY A 60 -7.07 12.60 9.68
CA GLY A 60 -8.03 13.62 9.28
C GLY A 60 -9.42 13.10 8.92
N VAL A 61 -9.72 11.83 9.22
CA VAL A 61 -11.03 11.26 8.89
C VAL A 61 -12.18 11.95 9.62
N SER A 62 -11.92 12.56 10.79
CA SER A 62 -12.95 13.24 11.55
C SER A 62 -13.56 14.43 10.81
N TYR A 63 -12.83 14.97 9.84
CA TYR A 63 -13.33 16.08 9.02
C TYR A 63 -14.07 15.59 7.77
N ARG A 64 -14.12 14.27 7.55
CA ARG A 64 -14.68 13.66 6.34
C ARG A 64 -15.52 12.42 6.66
N MET A 65 -16.25 12.47 7.77
CA MET A 65 -16.99 11.32 8.26
C MET A 65 -18.04 10.82 7.29
N ASP A 66 -18.70 11.73 6.56
CA ASP A 66 -19.72 11.33 5.59
C ASP A 66 -19.08 10.66 4.38
N GLU A 67 -17.99 11.22 3.88
CA GLU A 67 -17.24 10.67 2.74
C GLU A 67 -16.66 9.30 3.09
N LEU A 68 -16.25 9.11 4.33
CA LEU A 68 -15.65 7.86 4.79
C LEU A 68 -16.63 6.67 4.71
N GLN A 69 -17.93 6.94 4.66
CA GLN A 69 -18.95 5.88 4.59
C GLN A 69 -19.10 5.31 3.18
N ASP A 70 -18.48 5.91 2.19
CA ASP A 70 -18.58 5.42 0.80
C ASP A 70 -18.01 4.01 0.67
N ASP A 71 -18.69 3.18 -0.11
CA ASP A 71 -18.27 1.78 -0.33
C ASP A 71 -16.88 1.68 -0.98
N ALA A 72 -16.41 2.74 -1.61
CA ALA A 72 -15.09 2.76 -2.22
C ALA A 72 -13.96 2.59 -1.20
N PHE A 73 -14.26 2.80 0.09
CA PHE A 73 -13.28 2.61 1.17
C PHE A 73 -13.41 1.26 1.89
N ALA A 74 -14.26 0.39 1.40
CA ALA A 74 -14.40 -0.94 1.99
C ALA A 74 -13.07 -1.71 1.93
N PRO A 75 -12.77 -2.55 2.92
CA PRO A 75 -11.53 -3.33 2.91
C PRO A 75 -11.34 -4.11 1.60
N GLY A 76 -10.12 -4.09 1.09
CA GLY A 76 -9.77 -4.74 -0.16
C GLY A 76 -9.82 -3.85 -1.38
N ARG A 77 -10.41 -2.67 -1.27
CA ARG A 77 -10.50 -1.72 -2.39
C ARG A 77 -9.19 -0.98 -2.59
N ARG A 78 -8.81 -0.76 -3.83
CA ARG A 78 -7.65 0.06 -4.16
C ARG A 78 -7.97 1.52 -3.90
N LEU A 79 -6.95 2.26 -3.48
CA LEU A 79 -7.07 3.67 -3.18
C LEU A 79 -6.03 4.43 -4.00
N ALA A 80 -6.25 5.73 -4.18
CA ALA A 80 -5.30 6.60 -4.87
C ALA A 80 -4.57 7.46 -3.85
N LEU A 81 -3.27 7.56 -4.00
CA LEU A 81 -2.41 8.46 -3.22
C LEU A 81 -2.16 9.70 -4.06
N VAL A 82 -2.63 10.85 -3.58
CA VAL A 82 -2.56 12.10 -4.34
C VAL A 82 -1.71 13.10 -3.56
N PRO A 83 -0.50 13.40 -4.03
CA PRO A 83 0.35 14.38 -3.36
C PRO A 83 -0.24 15.78 -3.50
N GLU A 84 -0.09 16.57 -2.45
CA GLU A 84 -0.57 17.96 -2.42
C GLU A 84 0.59 18.91 -2.11
N PRO A 85 1.51 19.15 -3.05
CA PRO A 85 2.68 19.98 -2.78
C PRO A 85 2.32 21.43 -2.46
N GLU A 86 1.12 21.86 -2.79
CA GLU A 86 0.64 23.21 -2.49
C GLU A 86 -0.23 23.28 -1.23
N ASN A 87 -0.28 22.21 -0.45
CA ASN A 87 -1.03 22.18 0.79
C ASN A 87 -0.47 23.21 1.76
N GLU A 88 -1.33 24.08 2.29
CA GLU A 88 -0.92 25.18 3.16
C GLU A 88 -0.30 24.72 4.49
N HIS A 89 -0.71 23.57 4.98
CA HIS A 89 -0.25 23.06 6.27
C HIS A 89 0.96 22.15 6.15
N ASP A 90 1.10 21.46 5.03
CA ASP A 90 2.18 20.49 4.87
C ASP A 90 2.44 20.23 3.37
N PRO A 91 3.58 20.72 2.84
CA PRO A 91 3.90 20.49 1.42
C PRO A 91 4.17 19.03 1.09
N ASN A 92 4.35 18.18 2.10
CA ASN A 92 4.55 16.74 1.90
C ASN A 92 3.24 15.95 2.02
N ALA A 93 2.11 16.62 2.19
CA ALA A 93 0.83 15.96 2.38
C ALA A 93 0.48 15.03 1.21
N ILE A 94 0.00 13.85 1.54
CA ILE A 94 -0.48 12.89 0.55
C ILE A 94 -1.92 12.56 0.91
N ALA A 95 -2.86 12.96 0.07
CA ALA A 95 -4.28 12.69 0.29
C ALA A 95 -4.61 11.26 -0.11
N VAL A 96 -5.54 10.66 0.62
CA VAL A 96 -6.03 9.31 0.33
C VAL A 96 -7.42 9.44 -0.28
N TRP A 97 -7.54 9.06 -1.55
CA TRP A 97 -8.78 9.11 -2.31
C TRP A 97 -9.19 7.70 -2.72
N ASP A 98 -10.44 7.54 -3.13
CA ASP A 98 -10.83 6.31 -3.80
C ASP A 98 -10.08 6.19 -5.12
N ASP A 99 -10.08 5.00 -5.71
CA ASP A 99 -9.29 4.72 -6.91
C ASP A 99 -9.68 5.62 -8.10
N ASP A 100 -10.95 6.01 -8.16
CA ASP A 100 -11.45 6.90 -9.21
C ASP A 100 -11.31 8.39 -8.87
N ARG A 101 -10.76 8.70 -7.71
CA ARG A 101 -10.54 10.06 -7.22
C ARG A 101 -11.82 10.89 -7.14
N ARG A 102 -12.92 10.27 -6.70
CA ARG A 102 -14.21 10.95 -6.55
C ARG A 102 -14.44 11.41 -5.12
N VAL A 103 -13.93 10.68 -4.15
CA VAL A 103 -14.19 10.97 -2.74
C VAL A 103 -12.90 10.76 -1.94
N GLN A 104 -12.64 11.67 -1.00
CA GLN A 104 -11.42 11.65 -0.19
C GLN A 104 -11.71 11.13 1.22
N ALA A 105 -10.87 10.20 1.70
CA ALA A 105 -10.97 9.67 3.06
C ALA A 105 -10.21 10.53 4.07
N GLY A 106 -9.09 11.09 3.67
CA GLY A 106 -8.22 11.84 4.56
C GLY A 106 -6.80 11.90 4.00
N TYR A 107 -5.83 11.69 4.88
CA TYR A 107 -4.41 11.83 4.53
C TYR A 107 -3.58 10.69 5.09
N VAL A 108 -2.47 10.42 4.45
CA VAL A 108 -1.40 9.59 5.03
C VAL A 108 -0.84 10.36 6.24
N PRO A 109 -0.57 9.70 7.37
CA PRO A 109 0.04 10.40 8.52
C PRO A 109 1.30 11.16 8.11
N ALA A 110 1.45 12.37 8.65
CA ALA A 110 2.51 13.28 8.21
C ALA A 110 3.91 12.68 8.30
N GLU A 111 4.21 11.95 9.35
CA GLU A 111 5.51 11.33 9.54
C GLU A 111 5.84 10.27 8.49
N VAL A 112 4.82 9.61 7.97
CA VAL A 112 4.98 8.62 6.90
C VAL A 112 5.03 9.32 5.54
N ALA A 113 4.17 10.31 5.35
CA ALA A 113 4.12 11.05 4.07
C ALA A 113 5.47 11.69 3.73
N ARG A 114 6.21 12.15 4.72
CA ARG A 114 7.53 12.75 4.51
C ARG A 114 8.56 11.76 3.95
N GLU A 115 8.35 10.48 4.21
CA GLU A 115 9.28 9.42 3.78
C GLU A 115 8.87 8.76 2.47
N LEU A 116 7.66 9.04 1.97
CA LEU A 116 7.14 8.37 0.78
C LEU A 116 7.15 9.27 -0.44
N ASP A 117 7.40 8.66 -1.58
CA ASP A 117 7.12 9.26 -2.88
C ASP A 117 5.82 8.60 -3.37
N ALA A 118 4.74 9.38 -3.43
CA ALA A 118 3.42 8.84 -3.78
C ALA A 118 3.40 8.11 -5.13
N VAL A 119 4.29 8.49 -6.04
CA VAL A 119 4.38 7.85 -7.35
C VAL A 119 4.93 6.44 -7.27
N GLU A 120 5.80 6.18 -6.28
CA GLU A 120 6.45 4.88 -6.10
C GLU A 120 5.67 3.91 -5.23
N TRP A 121 4.54 4.34 -4.68
CA TRP A 121 3.74 3.55 -3.75
C TRP A 121 2.30 3.40 -4.22
N GLN A 122 1.65 2.34 -3.77
CA GLN A 122 0.24 2.08 -4.00
C GLN A 122 -0.44 1.86 -2.65
N ALA A 123 -1.76 2.02 -2.63
CA ALA A 123 -2.54 1.89 -1.40
C ALA A 123 -3.75 0.98 -1.60
N VAL A 124 -4.07 0.23 -0.55
CA VAL A 124 -5.24 -0.64 -0.50
C VAL A 124 -5.90 -0.46 0.87
N SER A 125 -7.22 -0.33 0.89
CA SER A 125 -7.98 -0.32 2.14
C SER A 125 -7.84 -1.69 2.79
N LEU A 126 -7.38 -1.71 4.05
CA LEU A 126 -7.03 -2.97 4.70
C LEU A 126 -7.99 -3.33 5.82
N TRP A 127 -8.36 -2.34 6.63
CA TRP A 127 -9.12 -2.60 7.85
C TRP A 127 -9.99 -1.40 8.18
N GLU A 128 -11.26 -1.65 8.51
CA GLU A 128 -12.16 -0.56 8.91
C GLU A 128 -12.51 -0.69 10.39
N PHE A 129 -12.64 0.46 11.05
CA PHE A 129 -13.06 0.54 12.44
C PHE A 129 -14.49 1.06 12.46
N LEU A 130 -15.41 0.23 12.97
CA LEU A 130 -16.83 0.56 12.98
C LEU A 130 -17.27 1.01 14.38
N GLU A 131 -18.08 2.06 14.42
CA GLU A 131 -18.77 2.55 15.61
C GLU A 131 -20.24 2.67 15.25
N ASP A 132 -21.10 1.96 15.96
CA ASP A 132 -22.54 1.95 15.70
C ASP A 132 -22.88 1.66 14.22
N GLY A 133 -22.14 0.74 13.62
CA GLY A 133 -22.34 0.34 12.23
C GLY A 133 -21.82 1.32 11.20
N ARG A 134 -21.18 2.41 11.64
CA ARG A 134 -20.59 3.39 10.73
C ARG A 134 -19.07 3.36 10.81
N ARG A 135 -18.43 3.64 9.70
CA ARG A 135 -16.96 3.64 9.63
C ARG A 135 -16.44 4.89 10.33
N GLY A 136 -15.68 4.69 11.41
CA GLY A 136 -15.06 5.78 12.18
C GLY A 136 -13.58 5.90 11.94
N GLY A 137 -12.98 4.97 11.24
CA GLY A 137 -11.57 4.99 10.93
C GLY A 137 -11.22 3.97 9.86
N LEU A 138 -10.06 4.14 9.26
CA LEU A 138 -9.59 3.30 8.17
C LEU A 138 -8.09 3.07 8.30
N ARG A 139 -7.68 1.82 8.24
CA ARG A 139 -6.27 1.46 8.16
C ARG A 139 -5.98 0.98 6.75
N ILE A 140 -4.90 1.46 6.17
CA ILE A 140 -4.55 1.16 4.80
C ILE A 140 -3.17 0.54 4.70
N LEU A 141 -2.99 -0.29 3.67
CA LEU A 141 -1.71 -0.83 3.30
C LEU A 141 -1.07 0.08 2.27
N LEU A 142 0.17 0.47 2.53
CA LEU A 142 1.01 1.15 1.56
C LEU A 142 2.12 0.17 1.16
N ALA A 143 2.22 -0.11 -0.11
CA ALA A 143 3.20 -1.05 -0.64
C ALA A 143 3.90 -0.45 -1.85
N PRO A 144 5.11 -0.93 -2.19
CA PRO A 144 5.76 -0.47 -3.42
C PRO A 144 4.85 -0.67 -4.62
N ARG A 145 4.92 0.24 -5.58
CA ARG A 145 4.05 0.19 -6.74
C ARG A 145 4.21 -1.08 -7.55
N ASP A 146 5.39 -1.68 -7.56
CA ASP A 146 5.63 -2.92 -8.28
C ASP A 146 5.23 -4.18 -7.49
N ALA A 147 4.80 -4.03 -6.25
CA ALA A 147 4.33 -5.17 -5.46
C ALA A 147 3.03 -5.72 -6.07
N TRP A 148 2.91 -7.04 -6.05
CA TRP A 148 1.67 -7.67 -6.45
C TRP A 148 0.80 -7.86 -5.21
N ILE A 149 -0.43 -7.36 -5.27
CA ILE A 149 -1.38 -7.49 -4.17
C ILE A 149 -2.65 -8.14 -4.74
N GLY A 150 -3.02 -9.27 -4.17
CA GLY A 150 -4.20 -9.97 -4.63
C GLY A 150 -5.08 -10.43 -3.49
N SER A 151 -6.35 -10.66 -3.81
CA SER A 151 -7.26 -11.27 -2.86
C SER A 151 -7.15 -12.78 -2.97
N PRO A 152 -7.18 -13.48 -1.85
CA PRO A 152 -7.21 -14.93 -1.89
C PRO A 152 -8.56 -15.36 -2.48
N ARG A 153 -8.59 -16.56 -2.96
CA ARG A 153 -9.84 -17.14 -3.43
C ARG A 153 -10.80 -17.21 -2.27
N ALA A 154 -12.01 -16.87 -2.57
CA ALA A 154 -13.05 -16.93 -1.56
C ALA A 154 -13.24 -18.35 -1.04
#